data_f5c1c300fed2c947ee30b77d19ca015c
#
_entry.id   f5c1c300fed2c947ee30b77d19ca015c
#
_cell.length_a   1.000
_cell.length_b   1.000
_cell.length_c   1.000
_cell.angle_alpha   90.00
_cell.angle_beta   90.00
_cell.angle_gamma   90.00
#
_symmetry.space_group_name_H-M   'P 1'
#
loop_
_entity.id
_entity.type
_entity.pdbx_description
1 polymer ?
#
loop_
_entity_poly.entity_id
_entity_poly.type
_entity_poly.pdbx_seq_one_letter_code
_entity_poly.pdbx_strand_id
1 'polypeptide(L)'
;MFENYICLRYITDAVSDDGYTGDFFCIRKNFMKCVFCNQEYEKLSEEHIIPNVLCGTLKSQALICSKCNSLLGEHIDAELQKSFAWLINLFALEKERGNYYAPVEAKSNGRKCLLKHGGIPEYDDIVAEFREDINGKKILHFSAPPNKKLLLTEVPKFIAQNKSVLEEAGVDYKDFIPKVLSQIKDMSFAEMSIEPEYDNKMNIGIHFGGNDFFLAILKIAFMYACFHKTKFNRQPIVRLLSEKSQVHNVFFFCGEQNLFSYDLPGVYHSLAINTSDDGKRLFVSVELFSLVSYIVLLDDDYQGDPIYKIYGYDLIHKTECTPVFLPIRSNNMLNELCVENFANSQSIDHLRENVIKLLRLLGILNFHSKMKNEMLKNNMIPEDAKNFFDQFIEDMQNFWRTHLGQIALLPDSMLPALAQNCMNVYFNMQKQYLQ
;
A
#
# COMPACT_ATOMS: atom_id res chain seq x y z
N MET A 1 -48.54 -6.27 -4.57
CA MET A 1 -47.38 -5.82 -5.36
C MET A 1 -47.73 -4.45 -5.90
N PHE A 2 -47.37 -3.37 -5.18
CA PHE A 2 -47.63 -2.02 -5.65
C PHE A 2 -46.39 -1.61 -6.46
N GLU A 3 -46.54 -1.50 -7.79
CA GLU A 3 -45.50 -0.96 -8.67
C GLU A 3 -45.43 0.55 -8.46
N ASN A 4 -44.29 1.05 -8.01
CA ASN A 4 -44.04 2.48 -7.81
C ASN A 4 -43.79 3.16 -9.16
N TYR A 5 -44.82 3.77 -9.72
CA TYR A 5 -44.72 4.62 -10.91
C TYR A 5 -44.85 6.09 -10.47
N ILE A 6 -43.94 6.96 -10.89
CA ILE A 6 -44.14 8.41 -10.83
C ILE A 6 -44.54 8.87 -12.23
N CYS A 7 -45.81 9.27 -12.37
CA CYS A 7 -46.32 9.92 -13.58
C CYS A 7 -46.02 11.41 -13.52
N LEU A 8 -45.11 11.91 -14.37
CA LEU A 8 -44.92 13.33 -14.57
C LEU A 8 -45.83 13.78 -15.72
N ARG A 9 -46.79 14.68 -15.42
CA ARG A 9 -47.63 15.35 -16.43
C ARG A 9 -46.90 16.60 -16.86
N TYR A 10 -46.40 16.62 -18.09
CA TYR A 10 -45.98 17.87 -18.71
C TYR A 10 -47.25 18.57 -19.21
N ILE A 11 -47.58 19.73 -18.62
CA ILE A 11 -48.59 20.65 -19.16
C ILE A 11 -47.82 21.55 -20.14
N THR A 12 -47.95 21.27 -21.41
CA THR A 12 -47.63 22.28 -22.43
C THR A 12 -48.90 23.11 -22.66
N ASP A 13 -48.86 24.36 -22.24
CA ASP A 13 -49.87 25.34 -22.59
C ASP A 13 -49.83 25.62 -24.12
N ALA A 14 -50.50 24.79 -24.89
CA ALA A 14 -50.86 25.10 -26.27
C ALA A 14 -52.27 24.59 -26.47
N VAL A 15 -53.22 25.53 -26.41
CA VAL A 15 -54.60 25.33 -26.81
C VAL A 15 -54.61 25.03 -28.32
N SER A 16 -54.94 23.79 -28.70
CA SER A 16 -55.46 23.47 -30.03
C SER A 16 -56.54 22.40 -29.87
N ASP A 17 -57.68 22.68 -30.46
CA ASP A 17 -58.97 22.00 -30.44
C ASP A 17 -58.97 20.67 -31.22
N ASP A 18 -58.03 19.79 -31.02
CA ASP A 18 -58.08 18.44 -31.58
C ASP A 18 -57.60 17.42 -30.52
N GLY A 19 -58.44 16.43 -30.23
CA GLY A 19 -58.30 15.46 -29.15
C GLY A 19 -56.98 14.71 -29.16
N TYR A 20 -55.99 15.24 -28.46
CA TYR A 20 -54.71 14.54 -28.18
C TYR A 20 -54.84 13.68 -26.93
N THR A 21 -54.80 12.38 -27.13
CA THR A 21 -54.46 11.43 -26.08
C THR A 21 -53.00 11.64 -25.70
N GLY A 22 -52.75 12.37 -24.61
CA GLY A 22 -51.39 12.58 -24.12
C GLY A 22 -50.70 11.25 -23.78
N ASP A 23 -49.62 10.97 -24.47
CA ASP A 23 -48.77 9.81 -24.13
C ASP A 23 -48.17 10.00 -22.73
N PHE A 24 -48.53 9.12 -21.83
CA PHE A 24 -47.94 9.06 -20.51
C PHE A 24 -46.58 8.35 -20.60
N PHE A 25 -45.50 9.10 -20.53
CA PHE A 25 -44.18 8.53 -20.34
C PHE A 25 -44.01 8.10 -18.87
N CYS A 26 -44.17 6.81 -18.61
CA CYS A 26 -43.79 6.22 -17.33
C CYS A 26 -42.30 6.00 -17.29
N ILE A 27 -41.55 6.83 -16.56
CA ILE A 27 -40.16 6.58 -16.27
C ILE A 27 -40.09 5.54 -15.13
N ARG A 28 -39.70 4.31 -15.47
CA ARG A 28 -39.37 3.31 -14.46
C ARG A 28 -38.13 3.78 -13.69
N LYS A 29 -38.29 4.15 -12.44
CA LYS A 29 -37.16 4.32 -11.54
C LYS A 29 -36.61 2.95 -11.18
N ASN A 30 -35.40 2.67 -11.62
CA ASN A 30 -34.71 1.45 -11.21
C ASN A 30 -34.16 1.63 -9.79
N PHE A 31 -34.82 1.00 -8.83
CA PHE A 31 -34.30 0.91 -7.46
C PHE A 31 -33.25 -0.19 -7.35
N MET A 32 -32.17 0.10 -6.65
CA MET A 32 -31.09 -0.84 -6.36
C MET A 32 -31.15 -1.24 -4.89
N LYS A 33 -30.97 -2.52 -4.61
CA LYS A 33 -30.96 -3.06 -3.22
C LYS A 33 -29.55 -3.02 -2.63
N CYS A 34 -29.42 -2.42 -1.45
CA CYS A 34 -28.21 -2.51 -0.66
C CYS A 34 -27.98 -3.97 -0.22
N VAL A 35 -26.81 -4.56 -0.52
CA VAL A 35 -26.49 -5.95 -0.17
C VAL A 35 -26.39 -6.18 1.34
N PHE A 36 -26.19 -5.12 2.11
CA PHE A 36 -26.02 -5.16 3.56
C PHE A 36 -27.33 -4.97 4.31
N CYS A 37 -28.05 -3.84 4.12
CA CYS A 37 -29.30 -3.59 4.85
C CYS A 37 -30.57 -4.04 4.12
N ASN A 38 -30.44 -4.53 2.89
CA ASN A 38 -31.53 -5.00 2.02
C ASN A 38 -32.61 -3.96 1.69
N GLN A 39 -32.36 -2.66 1.98
CA GLN A 39 -33.24 -1.54 1.62
C GLN A 39 -33.01 -1.12 0.19
N GLU A 40 -34.07 -0.56 -0.43
CA GLU A 40 -34.06 -0.07 -1.81
C GLU A 40 -33.71 1.42 -1.87
N TYR A 41 -32.87 1.80 -2.82
CA TYR A 41 -32.38 3.16 -3.03
C TYR A 41 -32.40 3.50 -4.53
N GLU A 42 -32.64 4.76 -4.87
CA GLU A 42 -32.51 5.25 -6.26
C GLU A 42 -31.05 5.23 -6.72
N LYS A 43 -30.13 5.42 -5.79
CA LYS A 43 -28.67 5.39 -6.02
C LYS A 43 -27.96 4.80 -4.82
N LEU A 44 -27.02 3.90 -5.07
CA LEU A 44 -26.10 3.39 -4.07
C LEU A 44 -24.81 4.19 -4.07
N SER A 45 -24.00 4.06 -3.03
CA SER A 45 -22.71 4.74 -2.94
C SER A 45 -21.64 3.97 -3.72
N GLU A 46 -20.60 4.69 -4.14
CA GLU A 46 -19.39 4.06 -4.67
C GLU A 46 -18.64 3.42 -3.51
N GLU A 47 -18.40 2.14 -3.63
CA GLU A 47 -17.66 1.31 -2.67
C GLU A 47 -16.46 0.69 -3.34
N HIS A 48 -15.31 0.75 -2.67
CA HIS A 48 -14.12 0.02 -3.06
C HIS A 48 -14.17 -1.39 -2.45
N ILE A 49 -14.05 -2.42 -3.28
CA ILE A 49 -14.04 -3.82 -2.83
C ILE A 49 -12.86 -4.07 -1.89
N ILE A 50 -11.67 -3.68 -2.31
CA ILE A 50 -10.50 -3.50 -1.44
C ILE A 50 -10.50 -2.02 -1.05
N PRO A 51 -10.54 -1.67 0.24
CA PRO A 51 -10.67 -0.29 0.67
C PRO A 51 -9.64 0.67 0.06
N ASN A 52 -10.06 1.89 -0.29
CA ASN A 52 -9.15 2.93 -0.79
C ASN A 52 -8.00 3.26 0.17
N VAL A 53 -8.18 3.04 1.48
CA VAL A 53 -7.11 3.17 2.48
C VAL A 53 -5.97 2.15 2.28
N LEU A 54 -6.19 1.12 1.47
CA LEU A 54 -5.17 0.15 1.05
C LEU A 54 -4.73 0.35 -0.40
N CYS A 55 -5.02 1.48 -1.02
CA CYS A 55 -4.80 1.74 -2.45
C CYS A 55 -5.64 0.84 -3.39
N GLY A 56 -6.78 0.29 -2.92
CA GLY A 56 -7.68 -0.52 -3.74
C GLY A 56 -8.35 0.33 -4.82
N THR A 57 -8.49 -0.22 -6.03
CA THR A 57 -9.06 0.46 -7.20
C THR A 57 -10.34 -0.20 -7.72
N LEU A 58 -10.55 -1.49 -7.43
CA LEU A 58 -11.76 -2.20 -7.82
C LEU A 58 -12.97 -1.66 -7.04
N LYS A 59 -13.95 -1.09 -7.75
CA LYS A 59 -15.09 -0.42 -7.11
C LYS A 59 -16.42 -0.69 -7.81
N SER A 60 -17.51 -0.42 -7.10
CA SER A 60 -18.87 -0.59 -7.60
C SER A 60 -19.83 0.46 -7.02
N GLN A 61 -20.79 0.88 -7.82
CA GLN A 61 -21.91 1.76 -7.41
C GLN A 61 -23.22 0.97 -7.28
N ALA A 62 -23.17 -0.34 -7.20
CA ALA A 62 -24.34 -1.23 -7.21
C ALA A 62 -24.44 -2.13 -5.99
N LEU A 63 -23.65 -1.90 -4.92
CA LEU A 63 -23.55 -2.82 -3.81
C LEU A 63 -24.15 -2.27 -2.50
N ILE A 64 -23.75 -1.10 -2.07
CA ILE A 64 -24.01 -0.64 -0.71
C ILE A 64 -24.55 0.80 -0.68
N CYS A 65 -25.48 1.09 0.23
CA CYS A 65 -25.94 2.45 0.45
C CYS A 65 -24.93 3.28 1.27
N SER A 66 -24.99 4.60 1.17
CA SER A 66 -24.06 5.51 1.84
C SER A 66 -24.00 5.30 3.36
N LYS A 67 -25.16 5.06 4.00
CA LYS A 67 -25.22 4.81 5.44
C LYS A 67 -24.45 3.56 5.86
N CYS A 68 -24.66 2.44 5.16
CA CYS A 68 -23.93 1.21 5.45
C CYS A 68 -22.46 1.32 5.09
N ASN A 69 -22.12 2.02 4.00
CA ASN A 69 -20.74 2.26 3.59
C ASN A 69 -19.98 3.05 4.65
N SER A 70 -20.52 4.18 5.14
CA SER A 70 -19.89 4.96 6.22
C SER A 70 -19.70 4.13 7.49
N LEU A 71 -20.73 3.37 7.90
CA LEU A 71 -20.64 2.54 9.09
C LEU A 71 -19.53 1.49 9.02
N LEU A 72 -19.39 0.81 7.89
CA LEU A 72 -18.34 -0.20 7.69
C LEU A 72 -16.97 0.45 7.53
N GLY A 73 -16.86 1.59 6.81
CA GLY A 73 -15.62 2.30 6.58
C GLY A 73 -14.99 2.86 7.85
N GLU A 74 -15.78 3.52 8.71
CA GLU A 74 -15.28 4.16 9.94
C GLU A 74 -14.73 3.16 10.96
N HIS A 75 -15.29 1.96 11.02
CA HIS A 75 -14.99 1.01 12.08
C HIS A 75 -14.14 -0.18 11.63
N ILE A 76 -14.33 -0.65 10.40
CA ILE A 76 -13.71 -1.88 9.90
C ILE A 76 -12.46 -1.55 9.06
N ASP A 77 -12.59 -0.64 8.08
CA ASP A 77 -11.47 -0.33 7.18
C ASP A 77 -10.31 0.39 7.90
N ALA A 78 -10.59 1.10 8.99
CA ALA A 78 -9.58 1.78 9.81
C ALA A 78 -8.52 0.83 10.39
N GLU A 79 -8.90 -0.42 10.70
CA GLU A 79 -7.95 -1.40 11.24
C GLU A 79 -6.95 -1.86 10.18
N LEU A 80 -7.42 -2.08 8.95
CA LEU A 80 -6.52 -2.38 7.83
C LEU A 80 -5.54 -1.22 7.56
N GLN A 81 -6.01 0.03 7.65
CA GLN A 81 -5.14 1.19 7.51
C GLN A 81 -3.99 1.17 8.52
N LYS A 82 -4.27 0.90 9.79
CA LYS A 82 -3.23 0.82 10.84
C LYS A 82 -2.23 -0.29 10.55
N SER A 83 -2.72 -1.46 10.14
CA SER A 83 -1.90 -2.64 9.89
C SER A 83 -0.94 -2.46 8.70
N PHE A 84 -1.35 -1.73 7.66
CA PHE A 84 -0.58 -1.61 6.42
C PHE A 84 0.02 -0.22 6.15
N ALA A 85 -0.24 0.79 6.99
CA ALA A 85 0.26 2.15 6.77
C ALA A 85 1.79 2.22 6.62
N TRP A 86 2.52 1.38 7.34
CA TRP A 86 3.98 1.31 7.25
C TRP A 86 4.44 0.87 5.87
N LEU A 87 3.79 -0.13 5.28
CA LEU A 87 4.13 -0.67 3.97
C LEU A 87 3.79 0.34 2.87
N ILE A 88 2.62 0.97 2.98
CA ILE A 88 2.16 2.00 2.06
C ILE A 88 3.14 3.18 2.05
N ASN A 89 3.57 3.64 3.23
CA ASN A 89 4.57 4.70 3.33
C ASN A 89 5.94 4.25 2.80
N LEU A 90 6.35 3.02 3.09
CA LEU A 90 7.64 2.47 2.67
C LEU A 90 7.77 2.41 1.15
N PHE A 91 6.72 1.95 0.46
CA PHE A 91 6.68 1.87 -1.01
C PHE A 91 6.18 3.14 -1.69
N ALA A 92 5.92 4.20 -0.94
CA ALA A 92 5.38 5.46 -1.46
C ALA A 92 4.10 5.26 -2.29
N LEU A 93 3.22 4.34 -1.88
CA LEU A 93 1.98 4.07 -2.60
C LEU A 93 0.99 5.22 -2.44
N GLU A 94 0.28 5.53 -3.52
CA GLU A 94 -0.67 6.63 -3.57
C GLU A 94 -2.11 6.11 -3.49
N LYS A 95 -2.96 6.86 -2.80
CA LYS A 95 -4.42 6.63 -2.82
C LYS A 95 -5.01 7.11 -4.15
N GLU A 96 -6.12 6.51 -4.54
CA GLU A 96 -6.90 7.05 -5.67
C GLU A 96 -7.43 8.45 -5.35
N ARG A 97 -7.82 8.69 -4.09
CA ARG A 97 -8.32 9.96 -3.60
C ARG A 97 -7.62 10.39 -2.33
N GLY A 98 -7.26 11.65 -2.25
CA GLY A 98 -6.67 12.27 -1.06
C GLY A 98 -5.14 12.34 -1.11
N ASN A 99 -4.60 12.95 -0.07
CA ASN A 99 -3.16 13.13 0.11
C ASN A 99 -2.50 11.85 0.64
N TYR A 100 -1.18 11.88 0.81
CA TYR A 100 -0.39 10.82 1.40
C TYR A 100 -0.94 10.33 2.74
N TYR A 101 -0.55 9.12 3.10
CA TYR A 101 -0.91 8.54 4.39
C TYR A 101 -0.26 9.29 5.55
N ALA A 102 -0.91 9.22 6.71
CA ALA A 102 -0.29 9.72 7.94
C ALA A 102 1.03 8.98 8.20
N PRO A 103 2.06 9.67 8.71
CA PRO A 103 3.30 9.04 9.14
C PRO A 103 3.02 7.94 10.18
N VAL A 104 3.86 6.91 10.18
CA VAL A 104 3.75 5.78 11.11
C VAL A 104 4.84 5.90 12.17
N GLU A 105 4.48 5.75 13.44
CA GLU A 105 5.45 5.69 14.52
C GLU A 105 6.36 4.47 14.37
N ALA A 106 7.66 4.71 14.45
CA ALA A 106 8.69 3.71 14.36
C ALA A 106 9.83 4.01 15.37
N LYS A 107 10.74 3.08 15.50
CA LYS A 107 12.00 3.29 16.22
C LYS A 107 13.16 2.92 15.29
N SER A 108 14.10 3.82 15.13
CA SER A 108 15.37 3.56 14.45
C SER A 108 16.50 3.73 15.45
N ASN A 109 17.33 2.70 15.60
CA ASN A 109 18.42 2.67 16.60
C ASN A 109 17.96 2.99 18.03
N GLY A 110 16.77 2.52 18.42
CA GLY A 110 16.17 2.79 19.72
C GLY A 110 15.51 4.16 19.87
N ARG A 111 15.66 5.08 18.90
CA ARG A 111 15.06 6.41 18.87
C ARG A 111 13.69 6.37 18.21
N LYS A 112 12.74 7.13 18.74
CA LYS A 112 11.45 7.34 18.09
C LYS A 112 11.64 8.13 16.79
N CYS A 113 10.94 7.71 15.74
CA CYS A 113 10.87 8.41 14.48
C CYS A 113 9.50 8.20 13.84
N LEU A 114 9.17 9.03 12.86
CA LEU A 114 7.99 8.88 12.01
C LEU A 114 8.42 8.40 10.65
N LEU A 115 7.92 7.24 10.24
CA LEU A 115 8.10 6.74 8.88
C LEU A 115 7.13 7.48 7.97
N LYS A 116 7.65 8.37 7.14
CA LYS A 116 6.91 9.13 6.14
C LYS A 116 6.88 8.42 4.79
N HIS A 117 6.08 8.98 3.90
CA HIS A 117 5.99 8.58 2.51
C HIS A 117 7.38 8.49 1.85
N GLY A 118 7.66 7.39 1.16
CA GLY A 118 8.97 7.08 0.58
C GLY A 118 9.94 6.39 1.54
N GLY A 119 9.47 5.94 2.70
CA GLY A 119 10.27 5.16 3.65
C GLY A 119 11.32 5.97 4.40
N ILE A 120 11.25 7.30 4.36
CA ILE A 120 12.22 8.19 5.01
C ILE A 120 11.84 8.34 6.49
N PRO A 121 12.72 7.96 7.44
CA PRO A 121 12.49 8.21 8.85
C PRO A 121 12.70 9.69 9.16
N GLU A 122 11.72 10.32 9.77
CA GLU A 122 11.84 11.66 10.32
C GLU A 122 11.87 11.58 11.85
N TYR A 123 12.92 12.14 12.44
CA TYR A 123 13.07 12.17 13.88
C TYR A 123 12.39 13.42 14.43
N ASP A 124 11.67 13.27 15.55
CA ASP A 124 11.01 14.40 16.22
C ASP A 124 12.01 15.23 17.05
N ASP A 125 13.17 14.65 17.35
CA ASP A 125 14.22 15.24 18.16
C ASP A 125 15.49 15.50 17.36
N ILE A 126 16.31 16.43 17.88
CA ILE A 126 17.68 16.63 17.41
C ILE A 126 18.60 15.74 18.23
N VAL A 127 19.40 14.92 17.57
CA VAL A 127 20.56 14.31 18.20
C VAL A 127 21.80 15.05 17.73
N ALA A 128 22.48 15.62 18.68
CA ALA A 128 23.75 16.25 18.45
C ALA A 128 24.83 15.51 19.29
N GLU A 129 25.99 15.31 18.69
CA GLU A 129 27.13 14.66 19.34
C GLU A 129 28.43 15.25 18.79
N PHE A 130 29.49 15.19 19.61
CA PHE A 130 30.81 15.47 19.11
C PHE A 130 31.47 14.17 18.66
N ARG A 131 31.88 14.12 17.39
CA ARG A 131 32.64 13.02 16.80
C ARG A 131 34.06 13.48 16.53
N GLU A 132 35.00 12.55 16.48
CA GLU A 132 36.37 12.81 16.01
C GLU A 132 36.51 12.39 14.55
N ASP A 133 37.09 13.27 13.72
CA ASP A 133 37.46 12.91 12.36
C ASP A 133 38.72 12.05 12.34
N ILE A 134 39.11 11.60 11.14
CA ILE A 134 40.32 10.77 10.93
C ILE A 134 41.63 11.44 11.40
N ASN A 135 41.64 12.75 11.65
CA ASN A 135 42.76 13.53 12.13
C ASN A 135 42.65 13.85 13.62
N GLY A 136 41.67 13.28 14.35
CA GLY A 136 41.42 13.54 15.76
C GLY A 136 40.76 14.90 16.04
N LYS A 137 40.26 15.58 15.02
CA LYS A 137 39.56 16.86 15.19
C LYS A 137 38.11 16.61 15.59
N LYS A 138 37.66 17.30 16.66
CA LYS A 138 36.28 17.22 17.10
C LYS A 138 35.33 17.96 16.15
N ILE A 139 34.36 17.25 15.59
CA ILE A 139 33.31 17.77 14.70
C ILE A 139 31.99 17.67 15.44
N LEU A 140 31.21 18.77 15.43
CA LEU A 140 29.83 18.75 15.88
C LEU A 140 28.97 18.12 14.78
N HIS A 141 28.47 16.92 15.06
CA HIS A 141 27.53 16.21 14.19
C HIS A 141 26.14 16.34 14.79
N PHE A 142 25.15 16.67 13.99
CA PHE A 142 23.75 16.62 14.42
C PHE A 142 22.87 16.04 13.34
N SER A 143 21.93 15.21 13.79
CA SER A 143 20.85 14.64 12.97
C SER A 143 19.54 15.26 13.44
N ALA A 144 18.84 15.91 12.54
CA ALA A 144 17.61 16.65 12.84
C ALA A 144 16.64 16.55 11.67
N PRO A 145 15.33 16.70 11.91
CA PRO A 145 14.38 16.91 10.81
C PRO A 145 14.77 18.19 10.04
N PRO A 146 14.43 18.31 8.74
CA PRO A 146 14.74 19.49 7.93
C PRO A 146 13.89 20.70 8.35
N ASN A 147 14.02 21.09 9.60
CA ASN A 147 13.28 22.17 10.26
C ASN A 147 14.26 23.18 10.82
N LYS A 148 14.56 24.23 10.04
CA LYS A 148 15.47 25.32 10.47
C LYS A 148 15.12 25.92 11.82
N LYS A 149 13.82 26.09 12.12
CA LYS A 149 13.38 26.67 13.38
C LYS A 149 13.77 25.79 14.57
N LEU A 150 13.63 24.49 14.43
CA LEU A 150 14.02 23.52 15.44
C LEU A 150 15.54 23.51 15.63
N LEU A 151 16.32 23.48 14.55
CA LEU A 151 17.77 23.55 14.58
C LEU A 151 18.27 24.82 15.27
N LEU A 152 17.72 25.98 14.92
CA LEU A 152 18.08 27.27 15.52
C LEU A 152 17.76 27.38 17.03
N THR A 153 16.83 26.54 17.52
CA THR A 153 16.43 26.51 18.92
C THR A 153 17.23 25.50 19.75
N GLU A 154 17.42 24.28 19.22
CA GLU A 154 17.95 23.15 20.01
C GLU A 154 19.49 23.03 19.94
N VAL A 155 20.09 23.36 18.78
CA VAL A 155 21.55 23.25 18.63
C VAL A 155 22.30 24.17 19.60
N PRO A 156 21.91 25.44 19.83
CA PRO A 156 22.54 26.27 20.84
C PRO A 156 22.44 25.72 22.27
N LYS A 157 21.32 25.10 22.62
CA LYS A 157 21.13 24.47 23.93
C LYS A 157 22.09 23.30 24.11
N PHE A 158 22.23 22.47 23.11
CA PHE A 158 23.16 21.34 23.12
C PHE A 158 24.60 21.84 23.29
N ILE A 159 25.02 22.83 22.50
CA ILE A 159 26.36 23.45 22.61
C ILE A 159 26.61 23.98 24.01
N ALA A 160 25.65 24.70 24.58
CA ALA A 160 25.76 25.25 25.92
C ALA A 160 25.84 24.17 27.01
N GLN A 161 25.11 23.07 26.87
CA GLN A 161 25.16 21.91 27.78
C GLN A 161 26.50 21.16 27.72
N ASN A 162 27.19 21.19 26.58
CA ASN A 162 28.45 20.51 26.32
C ASN A 162 29.64 21.45 26.18
N LYS A 163 29.59 22.63 26.86
CA LYS A 163 30.64 23.66 26.80
C LYS A 163 32.05 23.13 27.15
N SER A 164 32.16 22.21 28.11
CA SER A 164 33.44 21.62 28.52
C SER A 164 34.16 20.92 27.35
N VAL A 165 33.44 20.28 26.43
CA VAL A 165 34.00 19.63 25.24
C VAL A 165 34.66 20.63 24.29
N LEU A 166 34.06 21.82 24.18
CA LEU A 166 34.59 22.92 23.35
C LEU A 166 35.78 23.63 24.06
N GLU A 167 35.68 23.83 25.36
CA GLU A 167 36.75 24.43 26.19
C GLU A 167 38.02 23.54 26.13
N GLU A 168 37.86 22.21 26.25
CA GLU A 168 38.96 21.24 26.07
C GLU A 168 39.60 21.34 24.68
N ALA A 169 38.80 21.65 23.64
CA ALA A 169 39.29 21.88 22.28
C ALA A 169 39.80 23.32 22.03
N GLY A 170 39.88 24.17 23.06
CA GLY A 170 40.34 25.56 22.98
C GLY A 170 39.35 26.49 22.25
N VAL A 171 38.05 26.11 22.18
CA VAL A 171 37.02 26.91 21.52
C VAL A 171 36.06 27.51 22.53
N ASP A 172 35.90 28.84 22.54
CA ASP A 172 34.87 29.50 23.35
C ASP A 172 33.48 29.19 22.75
N TYR A 173 32.63 28.52 23.56
CA TYR A 173 31.30 28.18 23.13
C TYR A 173 30.42 29.40 22.81
N LYS A 174 30.67 30.57 23.42
CA LYS A 174 29.95 31.83 23.16
C LYS A 174 30.24 32.35 21.75
N ASP A 175 31.45 32.17 21.26
CA ASP A 175 31.84 32.54 19.90
C ASP A 175 31.45 31.46 18.88
N PHE A 176 31.35 30.20 19.30
CA PHE A 176 30.98 29.08 18.45
C PHE A 176 29.49 29.10 18.09
N ILE A 177 28.59 29.40 19.04
CA ILE A 177 27.13 29.41 18.81
C ILE A 177 26.75 30.36 17.67
N PRO A 178 27.15 31.65 17.61
CA PRO A 178 26.80 32.53 16.49
C PRO A 178 27.28 32.01 15.12
N LYS A 179 28.46 31.38 15.07
CA LYS A 179 29.01 30.82 13.82
C LYS A 179 28.14 29.68 13.34
N VAL A 180 27.79 28.74 14.22
CA VAL A 180 26.90 27.60 13.89
C VAL A 180 25.51 28.08 13.45
N LEU A 181 24.95 29.07 14.18
CA LEU A 181 23.65 29.63 13.82
C LEU A 181 23.65 30.34 12.46
N SER A 182 24.74 31.02 12.10
CA SER A 182 24.89 31.63 10.78
C SER A 182 24.89 30.53 9.73
N GLN A 183 25.70 29.49 9.91
CA GLN A 183 25.72 28.34 8.95
C GLN A 183 24.34 27.71 8.77
N ILE A 184 23.61 27.43 9.86
CA ILE A 184 22.25 26.88 9.78
C ILE A 184 21.29 27.81 9.02
N LYS A 185 21.41 29.14 9.20
CA LYS A 185 20.59 30.14 8.47
C LYS A 185 20.88 30.13 6.98
N ASP A 186 22.15 30.00 6.63
CA ASP A 186 22.63 30.07 5.25
C ASP A 186 22.45 28.74 4.48
N MET A 187 22.27 27.60 5.20
CA MET A 187 22.01 26.29 4.59
C MET A 187 20.75 26.31 3.72
N SER A 188 20.87 25.81 2.49
CA SER A 188 19.74 25.56 1.62
C SER A 188 18.99 24.28 2.06
N PHE A 189 17.72 24.12 1.66
CA PHE A 189 16.96 22.89 1.91
C PHE A 189 17.64 21.63 1.30
N ALA A 190 18.34 21.81 0.19
CA ALA A 190 19.09 20.71 -0.47
C ALA A 190 20.32 20.28 0.34
N GLU A 191 21.00 21.24 1.01
CA GLU A 191 22.15 20.97 1.89
C GLU A 191 21.71 20.41 3.26
N MET A 192 20.45 20.62 3.64
CA MET A 192 19.84 20.01 4.82
C MET A 192 19.33 18.59 4.57
N SER A 193 19.31 18.10 3.32
CA SER A 193 19.07 16.69 3.01
C SER A 193 20.33 15.90 3.35
N ILE A 194 20.54 15.67 4.63
CA ILE A 194 21.55 14.74 5.15
C ILE A 194 21.18 13.35 4.58
N GLU A 195 22.14 12.69 3.94
CA GLU A 195 22.00 11.27 3.68
C GLU A 195 21.72 10.59 5.02
N PRO A 196 20.58 9.91 5.19
CA PRO A 196 20.34 9.19 6.43
C PRO A 196 21.46 8.15 6.54
N GLU A 197 22.24 8.20 7.63
CA GLU A 197 23.02 7.06 8.04
C GLU A 197 22.01 5.94 8.29
N TYR A 198 21.80 5.10 7.31
CA TYR A 198 21.01 3.89 7.44
C TYR A 198 21.79 2.90 8.30
N ASP A 199 21.77 3.09 9.59
CA ASP A 199 22.03 1.98 10.49
C ASP A 199 20.75 1.14 10.50
N ASN A 200 20.88 -0.07 10.01
CA ASN A 200 19.91 -0.97 9.40
C ASN A 200 18.81 -1.55 10.32
N LYS A 201 18.45 -0.90 11.43
CA LYS A 201 17.47 -1.47 12.37
C LYS A 201 16.30 -0.52 12.61
N MET A 202 15.29 -0.61 11.75
CA MET A 202 13.99 0.03 12.01
C MET A 202 13.05 -0.98 12.68
N ASN A 203 12.50 -0.62 13.83
CA ASN A 203 11.47 -1.39 14.52
C ASN A 203 10.12 -0.71 14.30
N ILE A 204 9.23 -1.43 13.64
CA ILE A 204 7.84 -1.01 13.38
C ILE A 204 6.94 -2.04 14.06
N GLY A 205 5.99 -1.56 14.86
CA GLY A 205 4.96 -2.43 15.40
C GLY A 205 3.96 -2.79 14.30
N ILE A 206 3.90 -4.06 13.93
CA ILE A 206 2.98 -4.57 12.91
C ILE A 206 1.96 -5.45 13.62
N HIS A 207 0.68 -5.20 13.36
CA HIS A 207 -0.42 -5.98 13.89
C HIS A 207 -1.22 -6.56 12.73
N PHE A 208 -1.14 -7.88 12.54
CA PHE A 208 -2.00 -8.62 11.66
C PHE A 208 -2.84 -9.59 12.49
N GLY A 209 -4.15 -9.54 12.33
CA GLY A 209 -5.06 -10.38 13.07
C GLY A 209 -5.88 -9.62 14.14
N GLY A 210 -6.56 -10.38 14.98
CA GLY A 210 -7.60 -9.82 15.85
C GLY A 210 -8.96 -9.71 15.14
N ASN A 211 -10.02 -9.64 15.94
CA ASN A 211 -11.38 -9.73 15.40
C ASN A 211 -11.70 -8.61 14.40
N ASP A 212 -11.32 -7.36 14.70
CA ASP A 212 -11.61 -6.22 13.82
C ASP A 212 -10.87 -6.32 12.48
N PHE A 213 -9.65 -6.86 12.50
CA PHE A 213 -8.90 -7.14 11.28
C PHE A 213 -9.58 -8.24 10.45
N PHE A 214 -10.02 -9.32 11.07
CA PHE A 214 -10.72 -10.42 10.38
C PHE A 214 -12.09 -9.98 9.85
N LEU A 215 -12.80 -9.11 10.56
CA LEU A 215 -14.03 -8.49 10.05
C LEU A 215 -13.76 -7.68 8.77
N ALA A 216 -12.63 -7.01 8.69
CA ALA A 216 -12.26 -6.26 7.49
C ALA A 216 -11.93 -7.18 6.30
N ILE A 217 -11.21 -8.28 6.52
CA ILE A 217 -10.98 -9.30 5.49
C ILE A 217 -12.31 -9.94 5.05
N LEU A 218 -13.21 -10.27 6.02
CA LEU A 218 -14.54 -10.79 5.74
C LEU A 218 -15.37 -9.81 4.90
N LYS A 219 -15.31 -8.50 5.20
CA LYS A 219 -15.98 -7.45 4.40
C LYS A 219 -15.48 -7.47 2.95
N ILE A 220 -14.17 -7.49 2.72
CA ILE A 220 -13.59 -7.54 1.37
C ILE A 220 -14.13 -8.76 0.61
N ALA A 221 -14.07 -9.94 1.22
CA ALA A 221 -14.54 -11.19 0.61
C ALA A 221 -16.05 -11.14 0.30
N PHE A 222 -16.86 -10.66 1.24
CA PHE A 222 -18.30 -10.49 1.07
C PHE A 222 -18.65 -9.55 -0.08
N MET A 223 -17.99 -8.38 -0.12
CA MET A 223 -18.21 -7.40 -1.18
C MET A 223 -17.79 -7.92 -2.54
N TYR A 224 -16.69 -8.69 -2.63
CA TYR A 224 -16.24 -9.31 -3.87
C TYR A 224 -17.22 -10.36 -4.39
N ALA A 225 -17.76 -11.21 -3.52
CA ALA A 225 -18.81 -12.17 -3.89
C ALA A 225 -20.09 -11.46 -4.38
N CYS A 226 -20.50 -10.38 -3.70
CA CYS A 226 -21.64 -9.57 -4.11
C CYS A 226 -21.39 -8.84 -5.43
N PHE A 227 -20.17 -8.38 -5.69
CA PHE A 227 -19.75 -7.75 -6.95
C PHE A 227 -19.94 -8.69 -8.14
N HIS A 228 -19.64 -9.97 -7.98
CA HIS A 228 -19.88 -11.00 -8.97
C HIS A 228 -21.32 -11.55 -8.99
N LYS A 229 -22.24 -10.91 -8.24
CA LYS A 229 -23.65 -11.30 -8.15
C LYS A 229 -23.86 -12.75 -7.72
N THR A 230 -22.92 -13.29 -6.94
CA THR A 230 -22.98 -14.66 -6.42
C THR A 230 -24.19 -14.83 -5.51
N LYS A 231 -24.94 -15.91 -5.71
CA LYS A 231 -26.14 -16.22 -4.91
C LYS A 231 -25.73 -17.14 -3.76
N PHE A 232 -25.67 -16.62 -2.55
CA PHE A 232 -25.36 -17.36 -1.33
C PHE A 232 -26.14 -16.80 -0.15
N ASN A 233 -26.16 -17.52 0.98
CA ASN A 233 -26.80 -17.03 2.19
C ASN A 233 -25.98 -15.91 2.83
N ARG A 234 -26.38 -14.65 2.60
CA ARG A 234 -25.68 -13.44 3.08
C ARG A 234 -25.91 -13.13 4.55
N GLN A 235 -27.02 -13.62 5.14
CA GLN A 235 -27.46 -13.21 6.47
C GLN A 235 -26.43 -13.48 7.57
N PRO A 236 -25.76 -14.65 7.64
CA PRO A 236 -24.72 -14.88 8.63
C PRO A 236 -23.60 -13.85 8.58
N ILE A 237 -23.12 -13.52 7.36
CA ILE A 237 -22.03 -12.56 7.16
C ILE A 237 -22.46 -11.14 7.53
N VAL A 238 -23.65 -10.73 7.07
CA VAL A 238 -24.21 -9.40 7.42
C VAL A 238 -24.34 -9.26 8.93
N ARG A 239 -24.76 -10.31 9.63
CA ARG A 239 -24.85 -10.31 11.09
C ARG A 239 -23.49 -10.17 11.75
N LEU A 240 -22.49 -10.96 11.35
CA LEU A 240 -21.11 -10.86 11.85
C LEU A 240 -20.56 -9.44 11.72
N LEU A 241 -20.71 -8.83 10.53
CA LEU A 241 -20.24 -7.47 10.25
C LEU A 241 -21.02 -6.39 11.02
N SER A 242 -22.35 -6.56 11.21
CA SER A 242 -23.20 -5.58 11.91
C SER A 242 -22.98 -5.59 13.41
N GLU A 243 -22.86 -6.78 13.99
CA GLU A 243 -22.74 -6.99 15.44
C GLU A 243 -21.29 -6.99 15.91
N LYS A 244 -20.33 -6.95 14.97
CA LYS A 244 -18.89 -7.13 15.22
C LYS A 244 -18.59 -8.39 16.03
N SER A 245 -19.33 -9.45 15.71
CA SER A 245 -19.21 -10.73 16.39
C SER A 245 -17.87 -11.40 16.09
N GLN A 246 -17.50 -12.40 16.92
CA GLN A 246 -16.26 -13.15 16.70
C GLN A 246 -16.29 -13.87 15.35
N VAL A 247 -15.23 -13.69 14.57
CA VAL A 247 -15.06 -14.29 13.25
C VAL A 247 -14.28 -15.61 13.36
N HIS A 248 -14.84 -16.69 12.78
CA HIS A 248 -14.25 -18.03 12.78
C HIS A 248 -14.12 -18.64 11.38
N ASN A 249 -14.50 -17.89 10.35
CA ASN A 249 -14.52 -18.33 8.96
C ASN A 249 -13.49 -17.61 8.08
N VAL A 250 -12.50 -16.95 8.70
CA VAL A 250 -11.36 -16.32 8.07
C VAL A 250 -10.10 -17.04 8.51
N PHE A 251 -9.36 -17.58 7.56
CA PHE A 251 -8.18 -18.41 7.77
C PHE A 251 -6.95 -17.76 7.14
N PHE A 252 -5.86 -17.67 7.90
CA PHE A 252 -4.58 -17.25 7.33
C PHE A 252 -3.98 -18.41 6.52
N PHE A 253 -3.54 -18.10 5.30
CA PHE A 253 -2.89 -19.07 4.45
C PHE A 253 -1.37 -18.99 4.60
N CYS A 254 -0.73 -20.12 4.92
CA CYS A 254 0.72 -20.23 5.15
C CYS A 254 1.33 -21.51 4.52
N GLY A 255 0.86 -21.85 3.32
CA GLY A 255 1.41 -22.96 2.55
C GLY A 255 2.80 -22.68 1.96
N GLU A 256 3.54 -23.75 1.61
CA GLU A 256 4.83 -23.62 0.92
C GLU A 256 4.72 -22.93 -0.45
N GLN A 257 3.61 -23.15 -1.14
CA GLN A 257 3.30 -22.44 -2.37
C GLN A 257 2.44 -21.22 -2.09
N ASN A 258 2.68 -20.13 -2.79
CA ASN A 258 1.85 -18.95 -2.69
C ASN A 258 0.44 -19.26 -3.21
N LEU A 259 -0.57 -18.67 -2.56
CA LEU A 259 -1.97 -18.79 -3.01
C LEU A 259 -2.18 -18.11 -4.37
N PHE A 260 -1.48 -17.01 -4.60
CA PHE A 260 -1.40 -16.31 -5.87
C PHE A 260 0.05 -16.27 -6.36
N SER A 261 0.24 -16.42 -7.66
CA SER A 261 1.55 -16.35 -8.31
C SER A 261 1.50 -15.37 -9.48
N TYR A 262 2.59 -14.66 -9.69
CA TYR A 262 2.70 -13.60 -10.69
C TYR A 262 3.94 -13.82 -11.54
N ASP A 263 3.92 -13.34 -12.78
CA ASP A 263 5.06 -13.41 -13.69
C ASP A 263 6.27 -12.63 -13.17
N LEU A 264 6.01 -11.51 -12.48
CA LEU A 264 7.04 -10.66 -11.90
C LEU A 264 6.84 -10.47 -10.39
N PRO A 265 7.91 -10.39 -9.61
CA PRO A 265 7.83 -9.96 -8.22
C PRO A 265 7.27 -8.53 -8.13
N GLY A 266 6.33 -8.30 -7.24
CA GLY A 266 5.65 -7.01 -7.12
C GLY A 266 4.93 -6.85 -5.79
N VAL A 267 4.18 -5.77 -5.70
CA VAL A 267 3.27 -5.49 -4.58
C VAL A 267 1.85 -5.55 -5.13
N TYR A 268 1.17 -6.64 -4.87
CA TYR A 268 -0.13 -6.93 -5.47
C TYR A 268 -1.25 -6.98 -4.45
N HIS A 269 -2.44 -6.60 -4.89
CA HIS A 269 -3.69 -7.03 -4.31
C HIS A 269 -4.33 -8.07 -5.21
N SER A 270 -4.79 -9.18 -4.63
CA SER A 270 -5.50 -10.20 -5.40
C SER A 270 -6.70 -10.76 -4.67
N LEU A 271 -7.73 -11.04 -5.44
CA LEU A 271 -8.96 -11.64 -4.99
C LEU A 271 -9.31 -12.82 -5.91
N ALA A 272 -9.76 -13.91 -5.31
CA ALA A 272 -10.31 -15.02 -6.08
C ALA A 272 -11.55 -15.55 -5.38
N ILE A 273 -12.62 -15.76 -6.13
CA ILE A 273 -13.81 -16.47 -5.66
C ILE A 273 -13.90 -17.80 -6.36
N ASN A 274 -14.08 -18.85 -5.60
CA ASN A 274 -14.24 -20.21 -6.12
C ASN A 274 -15.16 -21.05 -5.26
N THR A 275 -15.73 -22.08 -5.86
CA THR A 275 -16.44 -23.16 -5.18
C THR A 275 -15.51 -24.37 -4.98
N SER A 276 -15.79 -25.16 -3.92
CA SER A 276 -15.14 -26.46 -3.72
C SER A 276 -15.43 -27.43 -4.87
N ASP A 277 -14.63 -28.52 -4.98
CA ASP A 277 -14.81 -29.52 -6.06
C ASP A 277 -16.17 -30.22 -6.03
N ASP A 278 -16.77 -30.37 -4.84
CA ASP A 278 -18.12 -30.91 -4.68
C ASP A 278 -19.23 -29.85 -4.89
N GLY A 279 -18.84 -28.59 -5.16
CA GLY A 279 -19.75 -27.47 -5.37
C GLY A 279 -20.50 -26.97 -4.12
N LYS A 280 -20.23 -27.51 -2.94
CA LYS A 280 -21.01 -27.25 -1.72
C LYS A 280 -20.50 -26.11 -0.85
N ARG A 281 -19.31 -25.59 -1.14
CA ARG A 281 -18.72 -24.50 -0.36
C ARG A 281 -18.31 -23.37 -1.26
N LEU A 282 -18.48 -22.15 -0.75
CA LEU A 282 -18.08 -20.94 -1.42
C LEU A 282 -16.94 -20.26 -0.65
N PHE A 283 -15.79 -20.10 -1.30
CA PHE A 283 -14.62 -19.44 -0.74
C PHE A 283 -14.29 -18.15 -1.47
N VAL A 284 -13.75 -17.20 -0.74
CA VAL A 284 -13.02 -16.07 -1.32
C VAL A 284 -11.62 -16.02 -0.72
N SER A 285 -10.64 -15.99 -1.60
CA SER A 285 -9.24 -15.78 -1.23
C SER A 285 -8.88 -14.31 -1.41
N VAL A 286 -8.21 -13.75 -0.40
CA VAL A 286 -7.83 -12.35 -0.33
C VAL A 286 -6.33 -12.26 -0.09
N GLU A 287 -5.59 -11.65 -1.02
CA GLU A 287 -4.18 -11.31 -0.81
C GLU A 287 -4.01 -9.80 -0.77
N LEU A 288 -3.29 -9.32 0.22
CA LEU A 288 -3.00 -7.91 0.41
C LEU A 288 -1.49 -7.67 0.38
N PHE A 289 -1.06 -6.79 -0.53
CA PHE A 289 0.33 -6.32 -0.72
C PHE A 289 1.34 -7.44 -1.03
N SER A 290 0.92 -8.59 -1.56
CA SER A 290 1.76 -9.80 -1.67
C SER A 290 2.40 -10.22 -0.34
N LEU A 291 1.84 -9.76 0.77
CA LEU A 291 2.37 -9.94 2.12
C LEU A 291 1.60 -11.00 2.90
N VAL A 292 0.29 -10.90 2.89
CA VAL A 292 -0.62 -11.77 3.64
C VAL A 292 -1.73 -12.28 2.75
N SER A 293 -2.03 -13.56 2.88
CA SER A 293 -3.13 -14.21 2.16
C SER A 293 -4.11 -14.85 3.13
N TYR A 294 -5.39 -14.64 2.88
CA TYR A 294 -6.49 -15.18 3.68
C TYR A 294 -7.46 -15.94 2.81
N ILE A 295 -8.07 -16.96 3.39
CA ILE A 295 -9.17 -17.70 2.81
C ILE A 295 -10.40 -17.48 3.69
N VAL A 296 -11.48 -17.06 3.07
CA VAL A 296 -12.74 -16.74 3.72
C VAL A 296 -13.80 -17.74 3.23
N LEU A 297 -14.32 -18.55 4.14
CA LEU A 297 -15.46 -19.41 3.86
C LEU A 297 -16.74 -18.56 4.01
N LEU A 298 -17.41 -18.27 2.90
CA LEU A 298 -18.63 -17.47 2.88
C LEU A 298 -19.90 -18.30 3.09
N ASP A 299 -19.92 -19.52 2.57
CA ASP A 299 -21.08 -20.43 2.65
C ASP A 299 -20.56 -21.88 2.65
N ASP A 300 -20.93 -22.64 3.69
CA ASP A 300 -20.54 -24.05 3.87
C ASP A 300 -21.62 -25.03 3.39
N ASP A 301 -22.79 -24.53 2.98
CA ASP A 301 -23.88 -25.27 2.35
C ASP A 301 -24.35 -24.55 1.05
N TYR A 302 -23.37 -24.17 0.23
CA TYR A 302 -23.60 -23.42 -1.01
C TYR A 302 -24.45 -24.21 -2.00
N GLN A 303 -25.52 -23.59 -2.49
CA GLN A 303 -26.50 -24.19 -3.41
C GLN A 303 -26.54 -23.48 -4.78
N GLY A 304 -25.59 -22.58 -5.02
CA GLY A 304 -25.52 -21.84 -6.29
C GLY A 304 -24.74 -22.56 -7.37
N ASP A 305 -24.62 -21.92 -8.54
CA ASP A 305 -23.82 -22.42 -9.64
C ASP A 305 -22.32 -22.34 -9.30
N PRO A 306 -21.48 -23.28 -9.78
CA PRO A 306 -20.03 -23.20 -9.62
C PRO A 306 -19.49 -21.87 -10.14
N ILE A 307 -18.62 -21.24 -9.37
CA ILE A 307 -18.02 -19.95 -9.73
C ILE A 307 -16.51 -20.01 -9.62
N TYR A 308 -15.82 -19.33 -10.55
CA TYR A 308 -14.39 -19.12 -10.54
C TYR A 308 -14.10 -17.76 -11.17
N LYS A 309 -13.70 -16.78 -10.38
CA LYS A 309 -13.31 -15.43 -10.84
C LYS A 309 -12.07 -14.97 -10.08
N ILE A 310 -11.17 -14.33 -10.78
CA ILE A 310 -9.91 -13.83 -10.25
C ILE A 310 -9.80 -12.34 -10.60
N TYR A 311 -9.22 -11.58 -9.69
CA TYR A 311 -8.80 -10.19 -9.86
C TYR A 311 -7.41 -10.03 -9.28
N GLY A 312 -6.56 -9.25 -9.94
CA GLY A 312 -5.25 -8.83 -9.45
C GLY A 312 -4.97 -7.39 -9.84
N TYR A 313 -4.20 -6.69 -9.01
CA TYR A 313 -3.79 -5.32 -9.25
C TYR A 313 -2.35 -5.09 -8.76
N ASP A 314 -1.49 -4.64 -9.66
CA ASP A 314 -0.11 -4.23 -9.35
C ASP A 314 -0.13 -2.80 -8.81
N LEU A 315 0.22 -2.64 -7.53
CA LEU A 315 0.21 -1.35 -6.84
C LEU A 315 1.34 -0.42 -7.28
N ILE A 316 2.43 -0.98 -7.80
CA ILE A 316 3.59 -0.21 -8.26
C ILE A 316 3.32 0.35 -9.65
N HIS A 317 2.88 -0.50 -10.58
CA HIS A 317 2.60 -0.09 -11.97
C HIS A 317 1.17 0.45 -12.16
N LYS A 318 0.33 0.36 -11.13
CA LYS A 318 -1.08 0.83 -11.14
C LYS A 318 -1.89 0.21 -12.29
N THR A 319 -1.71 -1.09 -12.51
CA THR A 319 -2.36 -1.84 -13.59
C THR A 319 -3.07 -3.09 -13.06
N GLU A 320 -4.20 -3.44 -13.68
CA GLU A 320 -4.83 -4.73 -13.45
C GLU A 320 -3.98 -5.86 -14.04
N CYS A 321 -3.96 -7.00 -13.36
CA CYS A 321 -3.28 -8.21 -13.79
C CYS A 321 -4.12 -9.45 -13.47
N THR A 322 -3.77 -10.58 -14.06
CA THR A 322 -4.44 -11.86 -13.79
C THR A 322 -3.42 -12.82 -13.20
N PRO A 323 -3.36 -12.96 -11.87
CA PRO A 323 -2.45 -13.91 -11.23
C PRO A 323 -2.87 -15.36 -11.50
N VAL A 324 -1.91 -16.28 -11.41
CA VAL A 324 -2.21 -17.69 -11.29
C VAL A 324 -2.67 -17.96 -9.86
N PHE A 325 -3.80 -18.61 -9.69
CA PHE A 325 -4.42 -18.86 -8.40
C PHE A 325 -4.46 -20.35 -8.08
N LEU A 326 -4.05 -20.71 -6.85
CA LEU A 326 -4.20 -22.04 -6.28
C LEU A 326 -5.56 -22.14 -5.54
N PRO A 327 -6.59 -22.77 -6.13
CA PRO A 327 -7.91 -22.78 -5.50
C PRO A 327 -7.93 -23.69 -4.27
N ILE A 328 -8.62 -23.25 -3.21
CA ILE A 328 -8.98 -24.12 -2.09
C ILE A 328 -10.11 -25.04 -2.55
N ARG A 329 -9.92 -26.34 -2.40
CA ARG A 329 -10.84 -27.34 -2.94
C ARG A 329 -11.55 -28.19 -1.89
N SER A 330 -10.97 -28.33 -0.71
CA SER A 330 -11.51 -29.20 0.31
C SER A 330 -11.24 -28.70 1.74
N ASN A 331 -11.98 -29.22 2.71
CA ASN A 331 -11.70 -28.96 4.12
C ASN A 331 -10.35 -29.50 4.57
N ASN A 332 -9.87 -30.60 4.01
CA ASN A 332 -8.55 -31.12 4.35
C ASN A 332 -7.47 -30.10 4.01
N MET A 333 -7.58 -29.46 2.85
CA MET A 333 -6.67 -28.39 2.44
C MET A 333 -6.73 -27.18 3.39
N LEU A 334 -7.93 -26.79 3.85
CA LEU A 334 -8.06 -25.76 4.89
C LEU A 334 -7.34 -26.16 6.19
N ASN A 335 -7.54 -27.40 6.64
CA ASN A 335 -6.93 -27.89 7.87
C ASN A 335 -5.40 -27.99 7.80
N GLU A 336 -4.86 -28.29 6.62
CA GLU A 336 -3.43 -28.46 6.38
C GLU A 336 -2.70 -27.15 6.14
N LEU A 337 -3.30 -26.21 5.40
CA LEU A 337 -2.65 -25.01 4.88
C LEU A 337 -3.14 -23.69 5.52
N CYS A 338 -4.22 -23.74 6.29
CA CYS A 338 -4.84 -22.55 6.87
C CYS A 338 -4.88 -22.64 8.39
N VAL A 339 -4.68 -21.51 9.04
CA VAL A 339 -4.75 -21.39 10.49
C VAL A 339 -5.74 -20.29 10.89
N GLU A 340 -6.54 -20.54 11.91
CA GLU A 340 -7.52 -19.57 12.43
C GLU A 340 -6.84 -18.33 13.01
N ASN A 341 -5.65 -18.49 13.59
CA ASN A 341 -4.95 -17.41 14.27
C ASN A 341 -3.49 -17.34 13.83
N PHE A 342 -2.95 -16.11 13.75
CA PHE A 342 -1.53 -15.84 13.47
C PHE A 342 -0.55 -16.41 14.53
N ALA A 343 -1.02 -17.17 15.49
CA ALA A 343 -0.28 -17.47 16.71
C ALA A 343 0.68 -18.68 16.63
N ASN A 344 0.93 -19.24 15.45
CA ASN A 344 1.89 -20.35 15.33
C ASN A 344 3.20 -19.92 14.65
N SER A 345 4.27 -20.71 14.87
CA SER A 345 5.59 -20.44 14.30
C SER A 345 5.59 -20.43 12.78
N GLN A 346 4.82 -21.30 12.14
CA GLN A 346 4.71 -21.39 10.69
C GLN A 346 4.15 -20.11 10.06
N SER A 347 3.10 -19.53 10.66
CA SER A 347 2.53 -18.25 10.21
C SER A 347 3.54 -17.10 10.29
N ILE A 348 4.31 -17.07 11.38
CA ILE A 348 5.32 -16.05 11.61
C ILE A 348 6.46 -16.17 10.59
N ASP A 349 6.93 -17.40 10.32
CA ASP A 349 8.01 -17.65 9.37
C ASP A 349 7.58 -17.32 7.95
N HIS A 350 6.36 -17.69 7.54
CA HIS A 350 5.80 -17.34 6.25
C HIS A 350 5.68 -15.80 6.07
N LEU A 351 5.17 -15.10 7.08
CA LEU A 351 5.11 -13.64 7.08
C LEU A 351 6.51 -13.01 6.97
N ARG A 352 7.48 -13.51 7.74
CA ARG A 352 8.87 -13.04 7.70
C ARG A 352 9.48 -13.17 6.29
N GLU A 353 9.28 -14.31 5.64
CA GLU A 353 9.75 -14.52 4.26
C GLU A 353 9.14 -13.52 3.28
N ASN A 354 7.83 -13.27 3.37
CA ASN A 354 7.16 -12.30 2.51
C ASN A 354 7.66 -10.87 2.78
N VAL A 355 7.86 -10.48 4.05
CA VAL A 355 8.48 -9.19 4.39
C VAL A 355 9.88 -9.07 3.77
N ILE A 356 10.71 -10.11 3.86
CA ILE A 356 12.06 -10.11 3.27
C ILE A 356 11.98 -9.93 1.74
N LYS A 357 11.06 -10.64 1.06
CA LYS A 357 10.86 -10.47 -0.39
C LYS A 357 10.48 -9.04 -0.75
N LEU A 358 9.57 -8.43 0.01
CA LEU A 358 9.14 -7.04 -0.21
C LEU A 358 10.27 -6.03 0.06
N LEU A 359 11.07 -6.20 1.12
CA LEU A 359 12.21 -5.32 1.40
C LEU A 359 13.29 -5.43 0.33
N ARG A 360 13.54 -6.61 -0.22
CA ARG A 360 14.44 -6.81 -1.36
C ARG A 360 13.93 -6.09 -2.61
N LEU A 361 12.64 -6.22 -2.91
CA LEU A 361 12.02 -5.48 -4.02
C LEU A 361 12.17 -3.97 -3.83
N LEU A 362 11.89 -3.45 -2.64
CA LEU A 362 12.07 -2.04 -2.31
C LEU A 362 13.52 -1.57 -2.54
N GLY A 363 14.50 -2.37 -2.11
CA GLY A 363 15.92 -2.07 -2.35
C GLY A 363 16.23 -1.90 -3.84
N ILE A 364 15.68 -2.76 -4.68
CA ILE A 364 15.86 -2.67 -6.14
C ILE A 364 15.18 -1.42 -6.71
N LEU A 365 13.94 -1.13 -6.31
CA LEU A 365 13.21 0.05 -6.78
C LEU A 365 13.94 1.35 -6.39
N ASN A 366 14.46 1.42 -5.17
CA ASN A 366 15.23 2.57 -4.69
C ASN A 366 16.55 2.73 -5.45
N PHE A 367 17.25 1.64 -5.73
CA PHE A 367 18.47 1.66 -6.53
C PHE A 367 18.19 2.18 -7.95
N HIS A 368 17.13 1.68 -8.60
CA HIS A 368 16.69 2.18 -9.91
C HIS A 368 16.39 3.67 -9.90
N SER A 369 15.66 4.14 -8.90
CA SER A 369 15.32 5.55 -8.75
C SER A 369 16.58 6.43 -8.60
N LYS A 370 17.53 5.99 -7.77
CA LYS A 370 18.82 6.68 -7.61
C LYS A 370 19.61 6.72 -8.94
N MET A 371 19.70 5.59 -9.63
CA MET A 371 20.41 5.50 -10.91
C MET A 371 19.77 6.42 -11.96
N LYS A 372 18.45 6.41 -12.10
CA LYS A 372 17.71 7.30 -13.02
C LYS A 372 17.99 8.77 -12.70
N ASN A 373 17.96 9.15 -11.42
CA ASN A 373 18.22 10.52 -11.00
C ASN A 373 19.65 10.97 -11.29
N GLU A 374 20.65 10.12 -11.07
CA GLU A 374 22.06 10.44 -11.39
C GLU A 374 22.26 10.62 -12.90
N MET A 375 21.64 9.79 -13.72
CA MET A 375 21.71 9.92 -15.18
C MET A 375 21.04 11.22 -15.67
N LEU A 376 19.90 11.60 -15.08
CA LEU A 376 19.22 12.87 -15.41
C LEU A 376 20.02 14.10 -14.96
N LYS A 377 20.61 14.09 -13.75
CA LYS A 377 21.41 15.21 -13.22
C LYS A 377 22.66 15.51 -14.08
N ASN A 378 23.26 14.49 -14.64
CA ASN A 378 24.49 14.63 -15.42
C ASN A 378 24.25 14.92 -16.91
N ASN A 379 23.01 15.26 -17.31
CA ASN A 379 22.61 15.48 -18.71
C ASN A 379 23.06 14.34 -19.65
N MET A 380 23.10 13.12 -19.14
CA MET A 380 23.57 11.94 -19.88
C MET A 380 22.52 11.40 -20.85
N ILE A 381 21.31 11.98 -20.84
CA ILE A 381 20.20 11.54 -21.68
C ILE A 381 19.84 12.67 -22.63
N PRO A 382 20.09 12.54 -23.93
CA PRO A 382 19.55 13.46 -24.91
C PRO A 382 18.02 13.50 -24.87
N GLU A 383 17.43 14.67 -25.11
CA GLU A 383 15.98 14.88 -25.00
C GLU A 383 15.17 14.00 -25.98
N ASP A 384 15.73 13.74 -27.16
CA ASP A 384 15.19 12.86 -28.18
C ASP A 384 15.26 11.36 -27.84
N ALA A 385 16.14 10.98 -26.90
CA ALA A 385 16.28 9.60 -26.41
C ALA A 385 15.49 9.28 -25.15
N LYS A 386 14.67 10.22 -24.64
CA LYS A 386 13.98 10.08 -23.36
C LYS A 386 13.02 8.88 -23.33
N ASN A 387 12.24 8.68 -24.38
CA ASN A 387 11.31 7.54 -24.47
C ASN A 387 12.04 6.21 -24.50
N PHE A 388 13.16 6.13 -25.23
CA PHE A 388 14.01 4.94 -25.26
C PHE A 388 14.66 4.68 -23.90
N PHE A 389 15.07 5.72 -23.20
CA PHE A 389 15.63 5.60 -21.87
C PHE A 389 14.58 5.12 -20.85
N ASP A 390 13.35 5.64 -20.89
CA ASP A 390 12.28 5.22 -20.00
C ASP A 390 11.94 3.74 -20.25
N GLN A 391 11.87 3.27 -21.49
CA GLN A 391 11.68 1.86 -21.83
C GLN A 391 12.85 0.99 -21.33
N PHE A 392 14.08 1.43 -21.53
CA PHE A 392 15.27 0.72 -21.05
C PHE A 392 15.27 0.58 -19.52
N ILE A 393 14.88 1.62 -18.78
CA ILE A 393 14.76 1.57 -17.32
C ILE A 393 13.68 0.58 -16.90
N GLU A 394 12.56 0.54 -17.60
CA GLU A 394 11.48 -0.41 -17.33
C GLU A 394 11.92 -1.86 -17.59
N ASP A 395 12.56 -2.12 -18.70
CA ASP A 395 13.10 -3.44 -19.06
C ASP A 395 14.14 -3.92 -18.05
N MET A 396 15.04 -3.02 -17.61
CA MET A 396 16.00 -3.30 -16.56
C MET A 396 15.32 -3.59 -15.21
N GLN A 397 14.29 -2.82 -14.86
CA GLN A 397 13.54 -3.04 -13.64
C GLN A 397 12.88 -4.42 -13.65
N ASN A 398 12.29 -4.82 -14.77
CA ASN A 398 11.71 -6.14 -14.97
C ASN A 398 12.75 -7.25 -14.89
N PHE A 399 13.89 -7.08 -15.52
CA PHE A 399 15.02 -8.02 -15.42
C PHE A 399 15.47 -8.21 -13.96
N TRP A 400 15.60 -7.12 -13.22
CA TRP A 400 16.04 -7.17 -11.82
C TRP A 400 14.99 -7.79 -10.90
N ARG A 401 13.71 -7.51 -11.16
CA ARG A 401 12.61 -8.14 -10.42
C ARG A 401 12.63 -9.67 -10.62
N THR A 402 12.87 -10.15 -11.83
CA THR A 402 12.96 -11.61 -12.11
C THR A 402 14.19 -12.27 -11.50
N HIS A 403 15.29 -11.51 -11.33
CA HIS A 403 16.55 -12.02 -10.75
C HIS A 403 16.74 -11.58 -9.28
N LEU A 404 15.67 -11.24 -8.59
CA LEU A 404 15.67 -10.68 -7.24
C LEU A 404 16.55 -11.46 -6.24
N GLY A 405 16.47 -12.79 -6.28
CA GLY A 405 17.23 -13.67 -5.37
C GLY A 405 18.73 -13.60 -5.57
N GLN A 406 19.20 -13.33 -6.79
CA GLN A 406 20.62 -13.23 -7.11
C GLN A 406 21.16 -11.82 -6.81
N ILE A 407 20.40 -10.77 -7.15
CA ILE A 407 20.82 -9.37 -6.99
C ILE A 407 20.86 -8.97 -5.50
N ALA A 408 19.93 -9.48 -4.69
CA ALA A 408 19.89 -9.18 -3.26
C ALA A 408 21.09 -9.73 -2.46
N LEU A 409 21.92 -10.56 -3.07
CA LEU A 409 23.18 -11.06 -2.49
C LEU A 409 24.39 -10.19 -2.84
N LEU A 410 24.23 -9.19 -3.72
CA LEU A 410 25.33 -8.31 -4.09
C LEU A 410 25.66 -7.32 -2.96
N PRO A 411 26.94 -7.19 -2.59
CA PRO A 411 27.37 -6.15 -1.65
C PRO A 411 27.04 -4.74 -2.19
N ASP A 412 26.69 -3.81 -1.31
CA ASP A 412 26.43 -2.40 -1.67
C ASP A 412 27.60 -1.76 -2.42
N SER A 413 28.85 -2.19 -2.12
CA SER A 413 30.04 -1.75 -2.83
C SER A 413 30.08 -2.10 -4.33
N MET A 414 29.30 -3.08 -4.77
CA MET A 414 29.21 -3.47 -6.19
C MET A 414 28.14 -2.69 -6.97
N LEU A 415 27.22 -2.01 -6.28
CA LEU A 415 26.15 -1.26 -6.92
C LEU A 415 26.64 -0.15 -7.87
N PRO A 416 27.68 0.65 -7.53
CA PRO A 416 28.22 1.64 -8.46
C PRO A 416 28.80 1.03 -9.74
N ALA A 417 29.52 -0.10 -9.61
CA ALA A 417 30.07 -0.81 -10.76
C ALA A 417 28.98 -1.41 -11.65
N LEU A 418 27.92 -1.92 -11.05
CA LEU A 418 26.75 -2.44 -11.76
C LEU A 418 26.00 -1.33 -12.49
N ALA A 419 25.79 -0.18 -11.85
CA ALA A 419 25.19 1.00 -12.47
C ALA A 419 26.01 1.47 -13.68
N GLN A 420 27.36 1.52 -13.56
CA GLN A 420 28.26 1.89 -14.66
C GLN A 420 28.17 0.88 -15.81
N ASN A 421 28.09 -0.41 -15.53
CA ASN A 421 27.93 -1.43 -16.57
C ASN A 421 26.58 -1.30 -17.28
N CYS A 422 25.50 -1.03 -16.57
CA CYS A 422 24.19 -0.76 -17.15
C CYS A 422 24.23 0.46 -18.08
N MET A 423 24.89 1.55 -17.66
CA MET A 423 25.10 2.73 -18.49
C MET A 423 25.91 2.41 -19.76
N ASN A 424 26.96 1.60 -19.65
CA ASN A 424 27.77 1.19 -20.81
C ASN A 424 26.93 0.36 -21.80
N VAL A 425 26.04 -0.53 -21.31
CA VAL A 425 25.12 -1.30 -22.17
C VAL A 425 24.15 -0.34 -22.87
N TYR A 426 23.56 0.61 -22.13
CA TYR A 426 22.67 1.62 -22.70
C TYR A 426 23.35 2.43 -23.84
N PHE A 427 24.54 2.98 -23.61
CA PHE A 427 25.26 3.73 -24.64
C PHE A 427 25.67 2.88 -25.82
N ASN A 428 25.99 1.61 -25.62
CA ASN A 428 26.31 0.70 -26.75
C ASN A 428 25.07 0.38 -27.58
N MET A 429 23.91 0.20 -26.94
CA MET A 429 22.63 0.00 -27.65
C MET A 429 22.23 1.25 -28.43
N GLN A 430 22.39 2.46 -27.86
CA GLN A 430 22.15 3.71 -28.58
C GLN A 430 23.01 3.85 -29.85
N LYS A 431 24.29 3.47 -29.79
CA LYS A 431 25.16 3.48 -30.95
C LYS A 431 24.70 2.53 -32.06
N GLN A 432 24.07 1.43 -31.71
CA GLN A 432 23.53 0.47 -32.70
C GLN A 432 22.21 0.93 -33.32
N TYR A 433 21.41 1.74 -32.62
CA TYR A 433 20.13 2.26 -33.12
C TYR A 433 20.26 3.59 -33.90
N LEU A 434 21.37 4.30 -33.75
CA LEU A 434 21.65 5.55 -34.46
C LEU A 434 22.52 5.34 -35.74
N GLN A 435 22.92 4.10 -36.05
CA GLN A 435 23.48 3.65 -37.31
C GLN A 435 22.43 2.98 -38.18
#